data_9b4ee3926cf276e9d31b7563636420e9
#
_entry.id   9b4ee3926cf276e9d31b7563636420e9
#
_cell.length_a   1.000
_cell.length_b   1.000
_cell.length_c   1.000
_cell.angle_alpha   90.00
_cell.angle_beta   90.00
_cell.angle_gamma   90.00
#
_symmetry.space_group_name_H-M   'P 1'
#
loop_
_entity.id
_entity.type
_entity.pdbx_description
1 polymer ?
#
loop_
_entity_poly.entity_id
_entity_poly.type
_entity_poly.pdbx_seq_one_letter_code
_entity_poly.pdbx_strand_id
1 'polypeptide(L)'
;MSLPTQLIFPGLLENAYRQELQNLLACDALTRLWAKDPSLWPAEKYQAESVKSNLGWLDLPEQLGPLLSRLAARAAMIEPAGFEDDVFVALGDSSLAAETFLRLPTAKLGKRSFLLDAIDPDSIRSFDNILRFDKSLFVFANKSGKHLETHFLLLYFLERFRTQGIDSPARHFVTLTEENSYLGEIAGEYEFLDTFLDPPGIRGRYSSLIHFNFFLAALCRLNPTDLLARTQSMRDACASTAPPEANPALSLSALLAAADLQGLDRLVFLTTRTLKPVSRRIGYLVGASTCKNGRGIIPIFGRASGEHQIVQRGCVIVSLKIAGEQCQETAKRTDALREAGVPVVDIELNGPDELAVELFKWEIATALSCSLLSVNPFHDPDIQESRTRTVQILEQIAAKHQPPIPTVRVREEELELYAEGKTRLQISTLNMTEALRTFFALRHREGYIALLPFLSFQETRRQVFRRIRERLESTFGLPVLITPGPRYLHGIGQVYKGGPTKGLFLLLTADPVNDIVIPGADYSFGQLQLALALGDFESLGRRRRPVIRLHMTRGAEKGLPQLESILDKVLGERRFLTA
;
A
#
# COMPACT_ATOMS: atom_id res chain seq x y z
N MET A 1 11.68 -13.74 -23.82
CA MET A 1 10.36 -13.19 -24.19
C MET A 1 10.27 -11.79 -23.62
N SER A 2 10.21 -10.76 -24.43
CA SER A 2 9.93 -9.41 -23.93
C SER A 2 8.46 -9.36 -23.55
N LEU A 3 8.14 -9.01 -22.30
CA LEU A 3 6.77 -8.65 -21.95
C LEU A 3 6.39 -7.44 -22.81
N PRO A 4 5.22 -7.44 -23.46
CA PRO A 4 4.81 -6.36 -24.33
C PRO A 4 4.46 -5.13 -23.51
N THR A 5 5.47 -4.37 -23.11
CA THR A 5 5.30 -3.03 -22.55
C THR A 5 5.49 -2.04 -23.67
N GLN A 6 4.44 -1.31 -23.99
CA GLN A 6 4.50 -0.22 -24.96
C GLN A 6 4.52 1.11 -24.23
N LEU A 7 5.50 1.94 -24.55
CA LEU A 7 5.61 3.31 -24.08
C LEU A 7 5.14 4.24 -25.19
N ILE A 8 4.04 4.95 -24.96
CA ILE A 8 3.42 5.85 -25.93
C ILE A 8 3.30 7.22 -25.29
N PHE A 9 4.00 8.21 -25.83
CA PHE A 9 3.99 9.56 -25.27
C PHE A 9 4.16 10.63 -26.37
N PRO A 10 3.64 11.88 -26.14
CA PRO A 10 3.76 12.97 -27.08
C PRO A 10 5.19 13.53 -27.14
N GLY A 11 5.54 14.17 -28.27
CA GLY A 11 6.89 14.62 -28.58
C GLY A 11 7.54 15.55 -27.54
N LEU A 12 6.77 16.30 -26.74
CA LEU A 12 7.31 17.13 -25.65
C LEU A 12 7.97 16.28 -24.54
N LEU A 13 7.42 15.11 -24.23
CA LEU A 13 8.00 14.20 -23.25
C LEU A 13 9.13 13.38 -23.86
N GLU A 14 9.14 13.18 -25.18
CA GLU A 14 10.13 12.36 -25.86
C GLU A 14 11.56 12.90 -25.69
N ASN A 15 11.76 14.20 -25.80
CA ASN A 15 13.09 14.81 -25.62
C ASN A 15 13.58 14.64 -24.17
N ALA A 16 12.71 14.87 -23.19
CA ALA A 16 13.05 14.63 -21.80
C ALA A 16 13.34 13.14 -21.52
N TYR A 17 12.54 12.24 -22.08
CA TYR A 17 12.76 10.80 -21.98
C TYR A 17 14.12 10.38 -22.56
N ARG A 18 14.46 10.86 -23.77
CA ARG A 18 15.74 10.57 -24.40
C ARG A 18 16.92 11.10 -23.59
N GLN A 19 16.78 12.29 -23.00
CA GLN A 19 17.80 12.86 -22.13
C GLN A 19 18.00 12.01 -20.87
N GLU A 20 16.92 11.59 -20.20
CA GLU A 20 17.04 10.78 -19.00
C GLU A 20 17.57 9.36 -19.30
N LEU A 21 17.22 8.80 -20.45
CA LEU A 21 17.81 7.56 -20.91
C LEU A 21 19.34 7.70 -21.13
N GLN A 22 19.77 8.80 -21.76
CA GLN A 22 21.19 9.10 -21.92
C GLN A 22 21.90 9.32 -20.57
N ASN A 23 21.25 9.98 -19.63
CA ASN A 23 21.79 10.17 -18.27
C ASN A 23 22.04 8.83 -17.56
N LEU A 24 21.11 7.86 -17.66
CA LEU A 24 21.31 6.51 -17.12
C LEU A 24 22.48 5.77 -17.77
N LEU A 25 22.63 5.90 -19.09
CA LEU A 25 23.72 5.28 -19.83
C LEU A 25 25.07 5.94 -19.48
N ALA A 26 25.13 7.26 -19.44
CA ALA A 26 26.34 8.02 -19.15
C ALA A 26 26.90 7.77 -17.75
N CYS A 27 26.04 7.49 -16.77
CA CYS A 27 26.46 7.15 -15.41
C CYS A 27 26.61 5.65 -15.16
N ASP A 28 26.46 4.82 -16.19
CA ASP A 28 26.54 3.34 -16.12
C ASP A 28 25.60 2.75 -15.06
N ALA A 29 24.37 3.29 -15.00
CA ALA A 29 23.44 3.03 -13.91
C ALA A 29 23.10 1.55 -13.72
N LEU A 30 22.98 0.78 -14.81
CA LEU A 30 22.69 -0.66 -14.74
C LEU A 30 23.85 -1.46 -14.12
N THR A 31 25.07 -1.24 -14.57
CA THR A 31 26.25 -1.92 -14.00
C THR A 31 26.40 -1.60 -12.53
N ARG A 32 26.22 -0.33 -12.16
CA ARG A 32 26.27 0.12 -10.76
C ARG A 32 25.14 -0.48 -9.91
N LEU A 33 23.92 -0.58 -10.45
CA LEU A 33 22.81 -1.24 -9.75
C LEU A 33 23.12 -2.70 -9.46
N TRP A 34 23.55 -3.46 -10.46
CA TRP A 34 23.88 -4.89 -10.31
C TRP A 34 25.13 -5.12 -9.45
N ALA A 35 26.09 -4.19 -9.46
CA ALA A 35 27.21 -4.19 -8.53
C ALA A 35 26.83 -3.74 -7.09
N LYS A 36 25.55 -3.39 -6.85
CA LYS A 36 25.04 -2.89 -5.57
C LYS A 36 25.80 -1.67 -5.07
N ASP A 37 26.20 -0.79 -5.99
CA ASP A 37 26.88 0.45 -5.67
C ASP A 37 25.94 1.44 -4.96
N PRO A 38 26.14 1.71 -3.65
CA PRO A 38 25.25 2.61 -2.92
C PRO A 38 25.37 4.07 -3.37
N SER A 39 26.45 4.43 -4.06
CA SER A 39 26.67 5.79 -4.56
C SER A 39 25.82 6.14 -5.80
N LEU A 40 25.03 5.18 -6.30
CA LEU A 40 24.03 5.43 -7.36
C LEU A 40 22.93 6.40 -6.87
N TRP A 41 22.67 6.42 -5.56
CA TRP A 41 21.66 7.31 -4.95
C TRP A 41 22.30 8.25 -3.94
N PRO A 42 21.73 9.45 -3.72
CA PRO A 42 22.21 10.33 -2.67
C PRO A 42 22.01 9.66 -1.31
N ALA A 43 23.10 9.46 -0.60
CA ALA A 43 23.10 8.95 0.75
C ALA A 43 24.22 9.65 1.54
N GLU A 44 23.94 10.02 2.78
CA GLU A 44 25.00 10.42 3.67
C GLU A 44 25.91 9.22 3.96
N LYS A 45 27.18 9.46 4.27
CA LYS A 45 28.21 8.41 4.38
C LYS A 45 27.80 7.25 5.30
N TYR A 46 27.09 7.55 6.40
CA TYR A 46 26.58 6.53 7.33
C TYR A 46 25.35 5.75 6.80
N GLN A 47 24.73 6.21 5.72
CA GLN A 47 23.59 5.52 5.08
C GLN A 47 24.02 4.57 3.96
N ALA A 48 25.25 4.66 3.47
CA ALA A 48 25.74 3.86 2.36
C ALA A 48 25.63 2.35 2.63
N GLU A 49 26.03 1.89 3.82
CA GLU A 49 25.88 0.48 4.23
C GLU A 49 24.41 0.08 4.30
N SER A 50 23.54 0.96 4.80
CA SER A 50 22.10 0.72 4.81
C SER A 50 21.52 0.63 3.40
N VAL A 51 21.98 1.42 2.43
CA VAL A 51 21.57 1.30 1.03
C VAL A 51 22.01 -0.03 0.48
N LYS A 52 23.28 -0.40 0.64
CA LYS A 52 23.85 -1.65 0.14
C LYS A 52 23.11 -2.87 0.71
N SER A 53 22.84 -2.88 2.01
CA SER A 53 22.12 -3.97 2.66
C SER A 53 20.67 -4.12 2.16
N ASN A 54 20.06 -3.06 1.62
CA ASN A 54 18.70 -3.09 1.06
C ASN A 54 18.64 -3.51 -0.42
N LEU A 55 19.75 -3.90 -1.04
CA LEU A 55 19.82 -4.35 -2.45
C LEU A 55 19.84 -5.89 -2.59
N GLY A 56 19.58 -6.63 -1.52
CA GLY A 56 19.52 -8.10 -1.53
C GLY A 56 18.44 -8.67 -2.45
N TRP A 57 17.39 -7.91 -2.75
CA TRP A 57 16.32 -8.34 -3.66
C TRP A 57 16.79 -8.60 -5.09
N LEU A 58 17.91 -8.02 -5.52
CA LEU A 58 18.50 -8.27 -6.85
C LEU A 58 19.00 -9.71 -7.00
N ASP A 59 19.41 -10.36 -5.91
CA ASP A 59 19.93 -11.73 -5.93
C ASP A 59 18.83 -12.79 -5.78
N LEU A 60 17.60 -12.41 -5.41
CA LEU A 60 16.52 -13.36 -5.14
C LEU A 60 16.27 -14.34 -6.30
N PRO A 61 16.29 -13.93 -7.58
CA PRO A 61 16.11 -14.87 -8.68
C PRO A 61 17.11 -16.03 -8.69
N GLU A 62 18.31 -15.85 -8.14
CA GLU A 62 19.34 -16.89 -8.05
C GLU A 62 19.23 -17.72 -6.77
N GLN A 63 18.85 -17.09 -5.66
CA GLN A 63 18.86 -17.67 -4.32
C GLN A 63 17.63 -18.56 -4.04
N LEU A 64 16.50 -18.31 -4.70
CA LEU A 64 15.23 -18.95 -4.40
C LEU A 64 15.13 -20.43 -4.84
N GLY A 65 15.89 -20.85 -5.84
CA GLY A 65 15.78 -22.19 -6.43
C GLY A 65 15.73 -23.34 -5.42
N PRO A 66 16.70 -23.45 -4.49
CA PRO A 66 16.73 -24.53 -3.49
C PRO A 66 15.53 -24.52 -2.54
N LEU A 67 14.94 -23.37 -2.30
CA LEU A 67 13.85 -23.21 -1.34
C LEU A 67 12.47 -23.51 -1.95
N LEU A 68 12.31 -23.35 -3.26
CA LEU A 68 11.01 -23.58 -3.92
C LEU A 68 10.47 -24.99 -3.71
N SER A 69 11.35 -26.00 -3.71
CA SER A 69 10.96 -27.39 -3.46
C SER A 69 10.36 -27.55 -2.05
N ARG A 70 10.95 -26.88 -1.05
CA ARG A 70 10.43 -26.90 0.34
C ARG A 70 9.09 -26.17 0.43
N LEU A 71 8.94 -24.99 -0.21
CA LEU A 71 7.69 -24.24 -0.24
C LEU A 71 6.57 -25.04 -0.91
N ALA A 72 6.84 -25.65 -2.06
CA ALA A 72 5.89 -26.48 -2.79
C ALA A 72 5.50 -27.74 -2.00
N ALA A 73 6.48 -28.43 -1.41
CA ALA A 73 6.24 -29.60 -0.57
C ALA A 73 5.36 -29.26 0.64
N ARG A 74 5.62 -28.14 1.31
CA ARG A 74 4.81 -27.69 2.44
C ARG A 74 3.40 -27.32 2.03
N ALA A 75 3.22 -26.58 0.95
CA ALA A 75 1.91 -26.26 0.41
C ALA A 75 1.11 -27.54 0.08
N ALA A 76 1.75 -28.54 -0.53
CA ALA A 76 1.14 -29.84 -0.84
C ALA A 76 0.78 -30.65 0.42
N MET A 77 1.51 -30.52 1.52
CA MET A 77 1.19 -31.18 2.80
C MET A 77 0.02 -30.49 3.53
N ILE A 78 -0.13 -29.19 3.38
CA ILE A 78 -1.21 -28.40 3.97
C ILE A 78 -2.55 -28.69 3.30
N GLU A 79 -2.55 -28.99 2.00
CA GLU A 79 -3.78 -29.24 1.24
C GLU A 79 -4.62 -30.40 1.80
N PRO A 80 -4.05 -31.62 2.08
CA PRO A 80 -4.80 -32.73 2.65
C PRO A 80 -4.95 -32.70 4.18
N ALA A 81 -4.37 -31.72 4.88
CA ALA A 81 -4.35 -31.66 6.35
C ALA A 81 -5.72 -31.39 7.01
N GLY A 82 -6.79 -31.26 6.21
CA GLY A 82 -8.16 -31.11 6.70
C GLY A 82 -8.53 -29.67 7.06
N PHE A 83 -7.69 -28.70 6.77
CA PHE A 83 -8.05 -27.28 6.89
C PHE A 83 -9.08 -26.89 5.82
N GLU A 84 -10.09 -26.12 6.22
CA GLU A 84 -11.15 -25.63 5.36
C GLU A 84 -11.04 -24.12 5.12
N ASP A 85 -10.32 -23.43 6.01
CA ASP A 85 -10.07 -22.00 5.96
C ASP A 85 -8.58 -21.70 5.94
N ASP A 86 -8.14 -20.86 5.00
CA ASP A 86 -6.81 -20.25 4.99
C ASP A 86 -6.94 -18.78 5.38
N VAL A 87 -6.32 -18.37 6.50
CA VAL A 87 -6.39 -17.02 7.05
C VAL A 87 -5.02 -16.36 6.92
N PHE A 88 -4.89 -15.43 5.98
CA PHE A 88 -3.67 -14.66 5.80
C PHE A 88 -3.70 -13.42 6.69
N VAL A 89 -2.75 -13.29 7.60
CA VAL A 89 -2.60 -12.15 8.49
C VAL A 89 -1.36 -11.37 8.10
N ALA A 90 -1.57 -10.22 7.46
CA ALA A 90 -0.48 -9.43 6.90
C ALA A 90 -0.88 -7.96 6.77
N LEU A 91 0.10 -7.04 6.86
CA LEU A 91 -0.11 -5.61 6.64
C LEU A 91 0.85 -5.06 5.57
N GLY A 92 0.50 -3.92 5.00
CA GLY A 92 1.31 -3.24 4.00
C GLY A 92 1.51 -4.05 2.72
N ASP A 93 2.75 -4.17 2.26
CA ASP A 93 3.09 -4.83 1.00
C ASP A 93 2.76 -6.33 1.00
N SER A 94 2.91 -7.01 2.15
CA SER A 94 2.53 -8.42 2.29
C SER A 94 1.01 -8.61 2.14
N SER A 95 0.20 -7.70 2.67
CA SER A 95 -1.26 -7.77 2.48
C SER A 95 -1.67 -7.53 1.02
N LEU A 96 -0.98 -6.63 0.31
CA LEU A 96 -1.22 -6.42 -1.13
C LEU A 96 -0.82 -7.65 -1.95
N ALA A 97 0.24 -8.35 -1.55
CA ALA A 97 0.63 -9.61 -2.17
C ALA A 97 -0.46 -10.68 -1.98
N ALA A 98 -0.91 -10.90 -0.75
CA ALA A 98 -2.00 -11.84 -0.47
C ALA A 98 -3.28 -11.46 -1.26
N GLU A 99 -3.69 -10.20 -1.23
CA GLU A 99 -4.85 -9.72 -1.99
C GLU A 99 -4.70 -9.99 -3.50
N THR A 100 -3.48 -9.86 -4.04
CA THR A 100 -3.19 -10.15 -5.46
C THR A 100 -3.48 -11.61 -5.78
N PHE A 101 -2.86 -12.53 -5.06
CA PHE A 101 -3.01 -13.97 -5.34
C PHE A 101 -4.43 -14.47 -5.10
N LEU A 102 -5.09 -14.03 -4.02
CA LEU A 102 -6.46 -14.41 -3.70
C LEU A 102 -7.51 -13.93 -4.72
N ARG A 103 -7.19 -12.93 -5.53
CA ARG A 103 -8.09 -12.40 -6.57
C ARG A 103 -7.86 -13.01 -7.95
N LEU A 104 -6.85 -13.84 -8.12
CA LEU A 104 -6.60 -14.48 -9.41
C LEU A 104 -7.72 -15.46 -9.77
N PRO A 105 -8.19 -15.48 -11.03
CA PRO A 105 -9.21 -16.42 -11.48
C PRO A 105 -8.76 -17.89 -11.36
N THR A 106 -7.45 -18.12 -11.38
CA THR A 106 -6.82 -19.43 -11.23
C THR A 106 -6.70 -19.89 -9.79
N ALA A 107 -6.94 -19.03 -8.81
CA ALA A 107 -6.91 -19.37 -7.39
C ALA A 107 -8.08 -20.30 -7.02
N LYS A 108 -8.04 -21.54 -7.53
CA LYS A 108 -8.97 -22.61 -7.13
C LYS A 108 -8.47 -23.22 -5.81
N LEU A 109 -8.61 -22.45 -4.74
CA LEU A 109 -8.13 -22.88 -3.44
C LEU A 109 -8.91 -24.08 -2.87
N GLY A 110 -10.10 -24.37 -3.38
CA GLY A 110 -10.97 -25.45 -2.84
C GLY A 110 -11.43 -25.20 -1.39
N LYS A 111 -10.89 -24.13 -0.77
CA LYS A 111 -11.06 -23.69 0.62
C LYS A 111 -11.52 -22.23 0.63
N ARG A 112 -12.08 -21.81 1.76
CA ARG A 112 -12.34 -20.39 1.98
C ARG A 112 -11.02 -19.69 2.33
N SER A 113 -10.74 -18.57 1.70
CA SER A 113 -9.51 -17.82 1.96
C SER A 113 -9.83 -16.41 2.40
N PHE A 114 -9.21 -15.99 3.46
CA PHE A 114 -9.44 -14.72 4.13
C PHE A 114 -8.13 -13.93 4.24
N LEU A 115 -8.24 -12.62 4.12
CA LEU A 115 -7.14 -11.70 4.41
C LEU A 115 -7.54 -10.79 5.57
N LEU A 116 -6.81 -10.87 6.67
CA LEU A 116 -6.88 -9.94 7.78
C LEU A 116 -5.72 -8.94 7.68
N ASP A 117 -6.04 -7.74 7.23
CA ASP A 117 -5.10 -6.64 7.05
C ASP A 117 -5.52 -5.37 7.84
N ALA A 118 -6.29 -5.58 8.88
CA ALA A 118 -6.86 -4.57 9.74
C ALA A 118 -6.79 -5.01 11.21
N ILE A 119 -6.76 -4.03 12.12
CA ILE A 119 -6.70 -4.27 13.57
C ILE A 119 -7.91 -3.68 14.29
N ASP A 120 -8.87 -3.13 13.58
CA ASP A 120 -10.05 -2.60 14.22
C ASP A 120 -10.90 -3.73 14.87
N PRO A 121 -11.49 -3.49 16.04
CA PRO A 121 -12.23 -4.51 16.76
C PRO A 121 -13.38 -5.15 15.97
N ASP A 122 -14.05 -4.39 15.10
CA ASP A 122 -15.16 -4.91 14.29
C ASP A 122 -14.64 -5.92 13.24
N SER A 123 -13.49 -5.63 12.62
CA SER A 123 -12.86 -6.55 11.67
C SER A 123 -12.40 -7.83 12.36
N ILE A 124 -11.68 -7.73 13.48
CA ILE A 124 -11.23 -8.90 14.25
C ILE A 124 -12.43 -9.77 14.65
N ARG A 125 -13.48 -9.17 15.19
CA ARG A 125 -14.69 -9.88 15.63
C ARG A 125 -15.41 -10.56 14.47
N SER A 126 -15.39 -9.97 13.27
CA SER A 126 -16.00 -10.60 12.11
C SER A 126 -15.30 -11.90 11.73
N PHE A 127 -13.99 -11.99 11.93
CA PHE A 127 -13.24 -13.24 11.75
C PHE A 127 -13.58 -14.26 12.84
N ASP A 128 -13.65 -13.85 14.11
CA ASP A 128 -14.07 -14.74 15.20
C ASP A 128 -15.42 -15.41 14.93
N ASN A 129 -16.35 -14.70 14.29
CA ASN A 129 -17.70 -15.19 14.02
C ASN A 129 -17.81 -16.14 12.83
N ILE A 130 -16.86 -16.10 11.89
CA ILE A 130 -16.95 -16.87 10.63
C ILE A 130 -15.98 -18.03 10.55
N LEU A 131 -14.90 -18.01 11.36
CA LEU A 131 -13.86 -19.02 11.33
C LEU A 131 -14.23 -20.22 12.21
N ARG A 132 -13.88 -21.40 11.71
CA ARG A 132 -13.78 -22.62 12.52
C ARG A 132 -12.32 -22.82 12.87
N PHE A 133 -11.93 -22.45 14.08
CA PHE A 133 -10.53 -22.43 14.50
C PHE A 133 -9.87 -23.79 14.35
N ASP A 134 -10.55 -24.89 14.70
CA ASP A 134 -10.09 -26.26 14.54
C ASP A 134 -9.87 -26.71 13.07
N LYS A 135 -10.40 -25.92 12.11
CA LYS A 135 -10.31 -26.17 10.68
C LYS A 135 -9.60 -25.04 9.92
N SER A 136 -9.00 -24.12 10.64
CA SER A 136 -8.36 -22.93 10.05
C SER A 136 -6.84 -23.01 10.10
N LEU A 137 -6.18 -22.66 9.00
CA LEU A 137 -4.75 -22.43 8.92
C LEU A 137 -4.48 -20.92 8.92
N PHE A 138 -3.66 -20.45 9.84
CA PHE A 138 -3.23 -19.06 9.92
C PHE A 138 -1.84 -18.89 9.33
N VAL A 139 -1.70 -17.99 8.37
CA VAL A 139 -0.44 -17.67 7.71
C VAL A 139 -0.07 -16.23 8.06
N PHE A 140 0.86 -16.06 9.00
CA PHE A 140 1.34 -14.75 9.43
C PHE A 140 2.53 -14.30 8.60
N ALA A 141 2.41 -13.13 7.97
CA ALA A 141 3.49 -12.52 7.19
C ALA A 141 3.87 -11.15 7.76
N ASN A 142 5.01 -11.08 8.41
CA ASN A 142 5.62 -9.85 8.90
C ASN A 142 7.13 -9.92 8.69
N LYS A 143 7.55 -9.50 7.49
CA LYS A 143 8.93 -9.65 7.06
C LYS A 143 9.94 -9.11 8.08
N SER A 144 9.80 -7.87 8.51
CA SER A 144 10.75 -7.24 9.44
C SER A 144 10.52 -7.62 10.92
N GLY A 145 9.43 -8.33 11.25
CA GLY A 145 9.01 -8.57 12.62
C GLY A 145 8.66 -7.32 13.45
N LYS A 146 8.67 -6.14 12.85
CA LYS A 146 8.54 -4.84 13.56
C LYS A 146 7.14 -4.23 13.53
N HIS A 147 6.18 -4.88 12.89
CA HIS A 147 4.80 -4.39 12.88
C HIS A 147 4.09 -4.88 14.12
N LEU A 148 3.83 -3.98 15.05
CA LEU A 148 3.14 -4.26 16.32
C LEU A 148 1.77 -4.90 16.08
N GLU A 149 1.09 -4.44 15.04
CA GLU A 149 -0.25 -4.89 14.69
C GLU A 149 -0.30 -6.40 14.38
N THR A 150 0.64 -6.89 13.57
CA THR A 150 0.72 -8.32 13.25
C THR A 150 1.09 -9.15 14.48
N HIS A 151 1.95 -8.61 15.33
CA HIS A 151 2.33 -9.24 16.58
C HIS A 151 1.13 -9.39 17.52
N PHE A 152 0.37 -8.32 17.75
CA PHE A 152 -0.79 -8.37 18.65
C PHE A 152 -1.93 -9.23 18.09
N LEU A 153 -2.11 -9.27 16.78
CA LEU A 153 -3.04 -10.23 16.16
C LEU A 153 -2.61 -11.68 16.41
N LEU A 154 -1.30 -11.97 16.35
CA LEU A 154 -0.79 -13.31 16.67
C LEU A 154 -1.11 -13.69 18.12
N LEU A 155 -0.79 -12.83 19.09
CA LEU A 155 -1.10 -13.08 20.51
C LEU A 155 -2.60 -13.27 20.73
N TYR A 156 -3.43 -12.46 20.08
CA TYR A 156 -4.88 -12.58 20.15
C TYR A 156 -5.35 -13.95 19.64
N PHE A 157 -4.92 -14.38 18.48
CA PHE A 157 -5.35 -15.66 17.92
C PHE A 157 -4.80 -16.85 18.69
N LEU A 158 -3.57 -16.82 19.20
CA LEU A 158 -3.05 -17.85 20.11
C LEU A 158 -3.95 -17.99 21.34
N GLU A 159 -4.34 -16.88 21.96
CA GLU A 159 -5.28 -16.91 23.11
C GLU A 159 -6.67 -17.42 22.71
N ARG A 160 -7.15 -17.08 21.50
CA ARG A 160 -8.42 -17.61 20.98
C ARG A 160 -8.40 -19.12 20.82
N PHE A 161 -7.32 -19.69 20.26
CA PHE A 161 -7.14 -21.14 20.15
C PHE A 161 -7.14 -21.79 21.53
N ARG A 162 -6.43 -21.21 22.49
CA ARG A 162 -6.39 -21.70 23.87
C ARG A 162 -7.78 -21.69 24.53
N THR A 163 -8.53 -20.60 24.39
CA THR A 163 -9.87 -20.46 24.98
C THR A 163 -10.91 -21.36 24.32
N GLN A 164 -10.68 -21.82 23.10
CA GLN A 164 -11.51 -22.80 22.38
C GLN A 164 -11.16 -24.25 22.75
N GLY A 165 -10.16 -24.47 23.61
CA GLY A 165 -9.75 -25.82 24.03
C GLY A 165 -9.04 -26.62 22.95
N ILE A 166 -8.36 -25.96 22.01
CA ILE A 166 -7.58 -26.65 20.98
C ILE A 166 -6.20 -26.99 21.55
N ASP A 167 -5.93 -28.27 21.73
CA ASP A 167 -4.76 -28.81 22.45
C ASP A 167 -3.41 -28.51 21.77
N SER A 168 -3.40 -28.29 20.50
CA SER A 168 -2.17 -28.06 19.72
C SER A 168 -2.34 -26.88 18.76
N PRO A 169 -2.46 -25.64 19.26
CA PRO A 169 -2.66 -24.47 18.41
C PRO A 169 -1.52 -24.26 17.41
N ALA A 170 -0.29 -24.62 17.78
CA ALA A 170 0.90 -24.50 16.94
C ALA A 170 0.75 -25.12 15.54
N ARG A 171 0.00 -26.22 15.40
CA ARG A 171 -0.25 -26.88 14.11
C ARG A 171 -1.11 -26.09 13.14
N HIS A 172 -1.71 -25.00 13.60
CA HIS A 172 -2.57 -24.13 12.83
C HIS A 172 -1.86 -22.86 12.35
N PHE A 173 -0.55 -22.72 12.63
CA PHE A 173 0.20 -21.51 12.33
C PHE A 173 1.39 -21.78 11.41
N VAL A 174 1.52 -20.95 10.38
CA VAL A 174 2.70 -20.82 9.53
C VAL A 174 3.15 -19.38 9.58
N THR A 175 4.44 -19.14 9.70
CA THR A 175 5.00 -17.79 9.67
C THR A 175 6.00 -17.59 8.55
N LEU A 176 6.02 -16.36 8.02
CA LEU A 176 7.00 -15.90 7.04
C LEU A 176 7.58 -14.57 7.54
N THR A 177 8.86 -14.58 7.86
CA THR A 177 9.54 -13.47 8.53
C THR A 177 11.04 -13.49 8.26
N GLU A 178 11.77 -12.48 8.73
CA GLU A 178 13.24 -12.49 8.73
C GLU A 178 13.81 -13.32 9.88
N GLU A 179 15.02 -13.78 9.69
CA GLU A 179 15.81 -14.38 10.76
C GLU A 179 15.99 -13.42 11.95
N ASN A 180 15.98 -13.96 13.16
CA ASN A 180 16.08 -13.19 14.42
C ASN A 180 14.97 -12.13 14.60
N SER A 181 13.81 -12.35 14.00
CA SER A 181 12.62 -11.54 14.23
C SER A 181 11.83 -12.05 15.43
N TYR A 182 11.14 -11.18 16.13
CA TYR A 182 10.27 -11.55 17.24
C TYR A 182 9.18 -12.56 16.83
N LEU A 183 8.66 -12.46 15.61
CA LEU A 183 7.70 -13.42 15.07
C LEU A 183 8.34 -14.81 14.88
N GLY A 184 9.61 -14.85 14.46
CA GLY A 184 10.37 -16.09 14.35
C GLY A 184 10.68 -16.72 15.71
N GLU A 185 10.98 -15.90 16.74
CA GLU A 185 11.20 -16.36 18.11
C GLU A 185 9.94 -17.02 18.68
N ILE A 186 8.77 -16.36 18.58
CA ILE A 186 7.49 -16.95 19.00
C ILE A 186 7.18 -18.23 18.23
N ALA A 187 7.39 -18.23 16.91
CA ALA A 187 7.13 -19.42 16.11
C ALA A 187 8.00 -20.62 16.53
N GLY A 188 9.24 -20.37 16.94
CA GLY A 188 10.13 -21.39 17.51
C GLY A 188 9.70 -21.83 18.91
N GLU A 189 9.34 -20.88 19.79
CA GLU A 189 8.88 -21.19 21.17
C GLU A 189 7.60 -22.05 21.19
N TYR A 190 6.65 -21.74 20.32
CA TYR A 190 5.37 -22.45 20.23
C TYR A 190 5.39 -23.65 19.27
N GLU A 191 6.52 -23.92 18.60
CA GLU A 191 6.68 -25.00 17.62
C GLU A 191 5.62 -24.96 16.50
N PHE A 192 5.51 -23.83 15.80
CA PHE A 192 4.54 -23.66 14.71
C PHE A 192 4.74 -24.70 13.60
N LEU A 193 3.69 -24.96 12.83
CA LEU A 193 3.65 -25.93 11.74
C LEU A 193 4.81 -25.75 10.76
N ASP A 194 5.12 -24.51 10.40
CA ASP A 194 6.34 -24.14 9.68
C ASP A 194 6.71 -22.66 9.86
N THR A 195 8.00 -22.37 9.65
CA THR A 195 8.55 -21.03 9.62
C THR A 195 9.45 -20.88 8.40
N PHE A 196 9.12 -19.92 7.51
CA PHE A 196 9.93 -19.58 6.36
C PHE A 196 10.66 -18.27 6.63
N LEU A 197 11.99 -18.31 6.53
CA LEU A 197 12.85 -17.19 6.82
C LEU A 197 13.24 -16.49 5.52
N ASP A 198 12.75 -15.26 5.33
CA ASP A 198 13.16 -14.39 4.23
C ASP A 198 14.59 -13.89 4.44
N PRO A 199 15.36 -13.70 3.37
CA PRO A 199 16.66 -13.07 3.48
C PRO A 199 16.58 -11.68 4.12
N PRO A 200 17.54 -11.30 4.99
CA PRO A 200 17.57 -10.00 5.63
C PRO A 200 17.82 -8.88 4.62
N GLY A 201 17.49 -7.66 5.01
CA GLY A 201 17.83 -6.47 4.23
C GLY A 201 17.00 -6.25 2.96
N ILE A 202 15.83 -6.86 2.81
CA ILE A 202 14.92 -6.59 1.71
C ILE A 202 13.77 -5.71 2.22
N ARG A 203 13.59 -4.53 1.65
CA ARG A 203 12.44 -3.66 1.99
C ARG A 203 11.14 -4.24 1.47
N GLY A 204 10.03 -4.05 2.21
CA GLY A 204 8.72 -4.59 1.85
C GLY A 204 8.29 -4.26 0.42
N ARG A 205 8.49 -3.03 -0.04
CA ARG A 205 8.14 -2.61 -1.41
C ARG A 205 9.03 -3.20 -2.51
N TYR A 206 10.25 -3.69 -2.18
CA TYR A 206 11.16 -4.41 -3.07
C TYR A 206 11.13 -5.92 -2.78
N SER A 207 9.97 -6.46 -2.49
CA SER A 207 9.77 -7.83 -2.03
C SER A 207 8.87 -8.65 -2.96
N SER A 208 8.91 -8.39 -4.27
CA SER A 208 8.10 -9.16 -5.22
C SER A 208 8.47 -10.65 -5.25
N LEU A 209 9.69 -10.98 -4.91
CA LEU A 209 10.27 -12.33 -5.00
C LEU A 209 10.61 -12.96 -3.64
N ILE A 210 9.99 -12.52 -2.54
CA ILE A 210 10.19 -13.16 -1.23
C ILE A 210 9.40 -14.47 -1.09
N HIS A 211 9.77 -15.26 -0.11
CA HIS A 211 9.18 -16.57 0.17
C HIS A 211 7.66 -16.53 0.31
N PHE A 212 7.12 -15.48 0.92
CA PHE A 212 5.68 -15.30 1.08
C PHE A 212 4.94 -15.33 -0.27
N ASN A 213 5.45 -14.66 -1.30
CA ASN A 213 4.78 -14.62 -2.60
C ASN A 213 4.83 -15.98 -3.31
N PHE A 214 5.93 -16.71 -3.20
CA PHE A 214 6.04 -18.06 -3.76
C PHE A 214 5.20 -19.08 -2.99
N PHE A 215 5.10 -18.93 -1.66
CA PHE A 215 4.21 -19.76 -0.85
C PHE A 215 2.74 -19.52 -1.21
N LEU A 216 2.33 -18.26 -1.35
CA LEU A 216 0.99 -17.90 -1.84
C LEU A 216 0.73 -18.47 -3.24
N ALA A 217 1.70 -18.35 -4.15
CA ALA A 217 1.59 -18.90 -5.50
C ALA A 217 1.38 -20.42 -5.46
N ALA A 218 2.14 -21.14 -4.61
CA ALA A 218 1.99 -22.57 -4.44
C ALA A 218 0.60 -22.96 -3.87
N LEU A 219 0.12 -22.24 -2.84
CA LEU A 219 -1.23 -22.44 -2.31
C LEU A 219 -2.32 -22.14 -3.36
N CYS A 220 -2.09 -21.16 -4.24
CA CYS A 220 -2.98 -20.84 -5.36
C CYS A 220 -2.80 -21.77 -6.57
N ARG A 221 -2.05 -22.86 -6.43
CA ARG A 221 -1.76 -23.86 -7.50
C ARG A 221 -1.06 -23.27 -8.73
N LEU A 222 -0.36 -22.16 -8.58
CA LEU A 222 0.61 -21.69 -9.55
C LEU A 222 1.93 -22.46 -9.33
N ASN A 223 2.62 -22.77 -10.43
CA ASN A 223 3.92 -23.45 -10.33
C ASN A 223 5.02 -22.45 -9.92
N PRO A 224 5.59 -22.55 -8.70
CA PRO A 224 6.63 -21.62 -8.27
C PRO A 224 7.91 -21.70 -9.11
N THR A 225 8.22 -22.85 -9.71
CA THR A 225 9.40 -23.05 -10.57
C THR A 225 9.25 -22.27 -11.87
N ASP A 226 8.06 -22.30 -12.49
CA ASP A 226 7.80 -21.52 -13.72
C ASP A 226 7.85 -20.01 -13.44
N LEU A 227 7.31 -19.57 -12.30
CA LEU A 227 7.41 -18.17 -11.87
C LEU A 227 8.88 -17.74 -11.71
N LEU A 228 9.72 -18.58 -11.11
CA LEU A 228 11.13 -18.28 -10.94
C LEU A 228 11.86 -18.23 -12.29
N ALA A 229 11.65 -19.21 -13.18
CA ALA A 229 12.27 -19.26 -14.50
C ALA A 229 11.94 -18.01 -15.33
N ARG A 230 10.67 -17.55 -15.29
CA ARG A 230 10.25 -16.31 -15.95
C ARG A 230 10.91 -15.09 -15.32
N THR A 231 11.07 -15.07 -13.99
CA THR A 231 11.74 -13.96 -13.29
C THR A 231 13.23 -13.90 -13.65
N GLN A 232 13.89 -15.04 -13.75
CA GLN A 232 15.28 -15.11 -14.22
C GLN A 232 15.41 -14.56 -15.65
N SER A 233 14.47 -14.89 -16.55
CA SER A 233 14.42 -14.32 -17.89
C SER A 233 14.27 -12.79 -17.89
N MET A 234 13.47 -12.22 -16.97
CA MET A 234 13.35 -10.77 -16.82
C MET A 234 14.63 -10.16 -16.26
N ARG A 235 15.25 -10.81 -15.28
CA ARG A 235 16.55 -10.38 -14.75
C ARG A 235 17.58 -10.26 -15.88
N ASP A 236 17.66 -11.26 -16.76
CA ASP A 236 18.59 -11.26 -17.89
C ASP A 236 18.25 -10.15 -18.89
N ALA A 237 16.97 -9.90 -19.16
CA ALA A 237 16.53 -8.79 -19.99
C ALA A 237 16.84 -7.41 -19.38
N CYS A 238 16.97 -7.32 -18.05
CA CYS A 238 17.33 -6.10 -17.32
C CYS A 238 18.83 -6.06 -16.94
N ALA A 239 19.65 -7.02 -17.37
CA ALA A 239 21.08 -7.04 -17.08
C ALA A 239 21.83 -5.87 -17.75
N SER A 240 23.01 -5.53 -17.19
CA SER A 240 23.88 -4.48 -17.78
C SER A 240 24.40 -4.83 -19.17
N THR A 241 24.41 -6.12 -19.53
CA THR A 241 24.82 -6.63 -20.84
C THR A 241 23.69 -6.61 -21.87
N ALA A 242 22.45 -6.36 -21.48
CA ALA A 242 21.31 -6.25 -22.39
C ALA A 242 21.40 -4.94 -23.20
N PRO A 243 21.06 -4.95 -24.50
CA PRO A 243 20.99 -3.72 -25.29
C PRO A 243 20.06 -2.70 -24.62
N PRO A 244 20.48 -1.43 -24.46
CA PRO A 244 19.69 -0.41 -23.77
C PRO A 244 18.27 -0.26 -24.34
N GLU A 245 18.12 -0.36 -25.65
CA GLU A 245 16.85 -0.20 -26.37
C GLU A 245 15.90 -1.39 -26.10
N ALA A 246 16.44 -2.55 -25.74
CA ALA A 246 15.68 -3.75 -25.42
C ALA A 246 15.46 -3.92 -23.91
N ASN A 247 16.08 -3.09 -23.08
CA ASN A 247 15.97 -3.19 -21.62
C ASN A 247 14.67 -2.55 -21.12
N PRO A 248 13.67 -3.34 -20.66
CA PRO A 248 12.34 -2.81 -20.34
C PRO A 248 12.33 -1.97 -19.06
N ALA A 249 13.23 -2.23 -18.11
CA ALA A 249 13.31 -1.46 -16.88
C ALA A 249 14.00 -0.12 -17.11
N LEU A 250 15.02 -0.07 -17.98
CA LEU A 250 15.74 1.15 -18.30
C LEU A 250 14.82 2.18 -18.98
N SER A 251 14.05 1.73 -19.97
CA SER A 251 13.08 2.57 -20.68
C SER A 251 11.99 3.11 -19.75
N LEU A 252 11.46 2.24 -18.88
CA LEU A 252 10.43 2.64 -17.91
C LEU A 252 10.99 3.63 -16.88
N SER A 253 12.22 3.44 -16.41
CA SER A 253 12.86 4.35 -15.45
C SER A 253 13.08 5.75 -16.01
N ALA A 254 13.55 5.85 -17.27
CA ALA A 254 13.73 7.11 -17.97
C ALA A 254 12.39 7.86 -18.14
N LEU A 255 11.31 7.13 -18.50
CA LEU A 255 9.98 7.72 -18.62
C LEU A 255 9.45 8.27 -17.30
N LEU A 256 9.56 7.51 -16.21
CA LEU A 256 9.08 7.93 -14.88
C LEU A 256 9.82 9.19 -14.40
N ALA A 257 11.14 9.23 -14.56
CA ALA A 257 11.93 10.39 -14.19
C ALA A 257 11.63 11.62 -15.08
N ALA A 258 11.59 11.42 -16.39
CA ALA A 258 11.25 12.50 -17.33
C ALA A 258 9.87 13.09 -17.04
N ALA A 259 8.89 12.24 -16.73
CA ALA A 259 7.55 12.68 -16.39
C ALA A 259 7.53 13.57 -15.14
N ASP A 260 8.14 13.13 -14.03
CA ASP A 260 8.22 13.92 -12.79
C ASP A 260 8.93 15.26 -13.02
N LEU A 261 10.07 15.26 -13.72
CA LEU A 261 10.84 16.45 -14.04
C LEU A 261 10.08 17.43 -14.95
N GLN A 262 9.14 16.96 -15.77
CA GLN A 262 8.26 17.78 -16.60
C GLN A 262 6.94 18.17 -15.87
N GLY A 263 6.81 17.88 -14.57
CA GLY A 263 5.62 18.20 -13.78
C GLY A 263 4.44 17.25 -13.99
N LEU A 264 4.65 16.10 -14.65
CA LEU A 264 3.66 15.01 -14.74
C LEU A 264 3.80 14.11 -13.51
N ASP A 265 3.52 14.66 -12.34
CA ASP A 265 3.78 14.07 -11.04
C ASP A 265 2.71 13.04 -10.57
N ARG A 266 1.81 12.63 -11.46
CA ARG A 266 0.76 11.66 -11.16
C ARG A 266 0.87 10.43 -12.05
N LEU A 267 0.86 9.25 -11.44
CA LEU A 267 0.82 7.95 -12.12
C LEU A 267 -0.57 7.33 -11.93
N VAL A 268 -1.37 7.36 -13.00
CA VAL A 268 -2.78 6.94 -12.95
C VAL A 268 -2.93 5.53 -13.50
N PHE A 269 -3.41 4.62 -12.66
CA PHE A 269 -3.62 3.23 -13.02
C PHE A 269 -5.04 3.00 -13.56
N LEU A 270 -5.13 2.52 -14.80
CA LEU A 270 -6.33 1.99 -15.43
C LEU A 270 -6.15 0.48 -15.56
N THR A 271 -6.93 -0.29 -14.82
CA THR A 271 -6.71 -1.73 -14.74
C THR A 271 -8.02 -2.48 -14.56
N THR A 272 -8.01 -3.76 -14.90
CA THR A 272 -9.08 -4.69 -14.63
C THR A 272 -9.32 -4.88 -13.14
N ARG A 273 -10.47 -5.43 -12.76
CA ARG A 273 -10.80 -5.68 -11.36
C ARG A 273 -9.81 -6.64 -10.70
N THR A 274 -9.35 -7.63 -11.44
CA THR A 274 -8.40 -8.66 -11.00
C THR A 274 -7.04 -8.04 -10.63
N LEU A 275 -6.55 -7.09 -11.44
CA LEU A 275 -5.24 -6.50 -11.28
C LEU A 275 -5.18 -5.25 -10.37
N LYS A 276 -6.30 -4.86 -9.74
CA LYS A 276 -6.30 -3.72 -8.80
C LYS A 276 -5.28 -3.84 -7.66
N PRO A 277 -5.07 -5.01 -7.01
CA PRO A 277 -4.04 -5.12 -5.98
C PRO A 277 -2.63 -4.94 -6.55
N VAL A 278 -2.38 -5.47 -7.76
CA VAL A 278 -1.09 -5.32 -8.47
C VAL A 278 -0.80 -3.85 -8.74
N SER A 279 -1.78 -3.13 -9.30
CA SER A 279 -1.63 -1.69 -9.56
C SER A 279 -1.36 -0.88 -8.28
N ARG A 280 -2.00 -1.24 -7.17
CA ARG A 280 -1.70 -0.63 -5.87
C ARG A 280 -0.28 -0.93 -5.41
N ARG A 281 0.18 -2.16 -5.59
CA ARG A 281 1.54 -2.55 -5.21
C ARG A 281 2.59 -1.78 -6.02
N ILE A 282 2.42 -1.69 -7.34
CA ILE A 282 3.28 -0.87 -8.20
C ILE A 282 3.22 0.62 -7.79
N GLY A 283 2.02 1.15 -7.58
CA GLY A 283 1.84 2.54 -7.17
C GLY A 283 2.48 2.84 -5.81
N TYR A 284 2.39 1.93 -4.85
CA TYR A 284 3.04 2.10 -3.54
C TYR A 284 4.56 2.00 -3.65
N LEU A 285 5.08 1.09 -4.48
CA LEU A 285 6.50 1.00 -4.78
C LEU A 285 7.02 2.32 -5.36
N VAL A 286 6.44 2.79 -6.45
CA VAL A 286 6.87 4.03 -7.12
C VAL A 286 6.70 5.24 -6.18
N GLY A 287 5.51 5.39 -5.60
CA GLY A 287 5.20 6.54 -4.76
C GLY A 287 6.08 6.61 -3.52
N ALA A 288 6.19 5.53 -2.73
CA ALA A 288 7.00 5.53 -1.52
C ALA A 288 8.51 5.66 -1.79
N SER A 289 8.98 5.18 -2.96
CA SER A 289 10.39 5.32 -3.34
C SER A 289 10.74 6.73 -3.82
N THR A 290 9.86 7.38 -4.59
CA THR A 290 10.13 8.70 -5.20
C THR A 290 9.71 9.88 -4.33
N CYS A 291 8.62 9.73 -3.54
CA CYS A 291 8.03 10.84 -2.77
C CYS A 291 8.85 11.24 -1.55
N LYS A 292 9.81 12.13 -1.74
CA LYS A 292 10.71 12.66 -0.71
C LYS A 292 11.00 14.14 -0.95
N ASN A 293 11.23 14.89 0.12
CA ASN A 293 11.61 16.30 0.04
C ASN A 293 10.62 17.18 -0.74
N GLY A 294 9.32 16.84 -0.68
CA GLY A 294 8.26 17.62 -1.34
C GLY A 294 8.08 17.36 -2.84
N ARG A 295 8.68 16.32 -3.40
CA ARG A 295 8.62 15.92 -4.83
C ARG A 295 8.33 14.42 -4.95
N GLY A 296 8.16 13.96 -6.19
CA GLY A 296 7.97 12.56 -6.55
C GLY A 296 6.57 12.23 -7.07
N ILE A 297 6.37 11.00 -7.44
CA ILE A 297 5.26 10.52 -8.24
C ILE A 297 4.11 10.03 -7.34
N ILE A 298 2.95 10.64 -7.48
CA ILE A 298 1.73 10.33 -6.70
C ILE A 298 0.92 9.26 -7.45
N PRO A 299 0.73 8.06 -6.90
CA PRO A 299 -0.10 7.04 -7.53
C PRO A 299 -1.59 7.36 -7.35
N ILE A 300 -2.34 7.32 -8.45
CA ILE A 300 -3.79 7.50 -8.48
C ILE A 300 -4.42 6.21 -9.02
N PHE A 301 -5.37 5.66 -8.28
CA PHE A 301 -6.06 4.43 -8.66
C PHE A 301 -7.43 4.78 -9.23
N GLY A 302 -7.51 4.83 -10.58
CA GLY A 302 -8.69 5.22 -11.32
C GLY A 302 -9.79 4.15 -11.32
N ARG A 303 -11.00 4.57 -11.72
CA ARG A 303 -12.10 3.69 -12.12
C ARG A 303 -12.16 3.63 -13.64
N ALA A 304 -12.67 2.52 -14.16
CA ALA A 304 -13.01 2.39 -15.57
C ALA A 304 -14.19 3.31 -15.93
N SER A 305 -15.16 3.51 -15.03
CA SER A 305 -16.37 4.32 -15.24
C SER A 305 -16.25 5.69 -14.57
N GLY A 306 -16.46 6.74 -15.35
CA GLY A 306 -16.67 8.12 -14.88
C GLY A 306 -15.43 9.04 -14.97
N GLU A 307 -15.64 10.17 -15.65
CA GLU A 307 -14.89 11.42 -15.60
C GLU A 307 -13.56 11.53 -16.33
N HIS A 308 -13.65 11.91 -17.60
CA HIS A 308 -12.54 12.27 -18.48
C HIS A 308 -11.71 13.46 -17.95
N GLN A 309 -12.26 14.32 -17.10
CA GLN A 309 -11.62 15.57 -16.69
C GLN A 309 -10.56 15.43 -15.57
N ILE A 310 -10.71 14.45 -14.67
CA ILE A 310 -9.82 14.28 -13.50
C ILE A 310 -8.42 13.78 -13.90
N VAL A 311 -8.31 13.15 -15.06
CA VAL A 311 -7.12 12.38 -15.49
C VAL A 311 -6.26 13.14 -16.52
N GLN A 312 -6.76 14.19 -17.16
CA GLN A 312 -6.15 14.76 -18.37
C GLN A 312 -4.91 15.65 -18.16
N ARG A 313 -4.64 16.15 -16.95
CA ARG A 313 -3.53 17.10 -16.75
C ARG A 313 -2.48 16.55 -15.78
N GLY A 314 -1.20 16.66 -16.18
CA GLY A 314 -0.07 16.38 -15.31
C GLY A 314 0.05 14.91 -14.87
N CYS A 315 -0.23 13.95 -15.76
CA CYS A 315 -0.18 12.53 -15.42
C CYS A 315 0.41 11.65 -16.53
N VAL A 316 0.88 10.49 -16.12
CA VAL A 316 1.16 9.33 -16.97
C VAL A 316 0.13 8.25 -16.65
N ILE A 317 -0.44 7.64 -17.68
CA ILE A 317 -1.38 6.52 -17.54
C ILE A 317 -0.60 5.20 -17.55
N VAL A 318 -0.94 4.31 -16.62
CA VAL A 318 -0.53 2.90 -16.68
C VAL A 318 -1.77 2.06 -16.94
N SER A 319 -1.87 1.53 -18.14
CA SER A 319 -2.86 0.54 -18.53
C SER A 319 -2.30 -0.85 -18.25
N LEU A 320 -2.96 -1.62 -17.40
CA LEU A 320 -2.53 -2.96 -17.01
C LEU A 320 -3.68 -3.94 -17.16
N LYS A 321 -3.48 -4.96 -18.00
CA LYS A 321 -4.50 -5.97 -18.34
C LYS A 321 -3.89 -7.37 -18.49
N ILE A 322 -4.73 -8.40 -18.40
CA ILE A 322 -4.38 -9.78 -18.76
C ILE A 322 -4.99 -10.08 -20.12
N ALA A 323 -4.22 -10.71 -21.00
CA ALA A 323 -4.68 -11.12 -22.33
C ALA A 323 -5.96 -11.98 -22.23
N GLY A 324 -6.95 -11.67 -23.07
CA GLY A 324 -8.23 -12.36 -23.06
C GLY A 324 -9.24 -11.93 -21.98
N GLU A 325 -8.85 -11.06 -21.03
CA GLU A 325 -9.77 -10.50 -20.04
C GLU A 325 -10.67 -9.43 -20.71
N GLN A 326 -11.99 -9.61 -20.60
CA GLN A 326 -12.94 -8.64 -21.19
C GLN A 326 -12.89 -7.31 -20.43
N CYS A 327 -12.33 -6.30 -21.05
CA CYS A 327 -12.09 -4.99 -20.46
C CYS A 327 -12.34 -3.83 -21.42
N GLN A 328 -13.45 -3.92 -22.20
CA GLN A 328 -13.78 -2.93 -23.24
C GLN A 328 -13.79 -1.48 -22.73
N GLU A 329 -14.29 -1.25 -21.52
CA GLU A 329 -14.37 0.10 -20.95
C GLU A 329 -12.96 0.67 -20.63
N THR A 330 -12.09 -0.14 -20.03
CA THR A 330 -10.70 0.27 -19.75
C THR A 330 -9.94 0.51 -21.05
N ALA A 331 -10.08 -0.35 -22.05
CA ALA A 331 -9.43 -0.20 -23.34
C ALA A 331 -9.89 1.08 -24.06
N LYS A 332 -11.20 1.31 -24.21
CA LYS A 332 -11.76 2.53 -24.81
C LYS A 332 -11.26 3.80 -24.13
N ARG A 333 -11.17 3.78 -22.80
CA ARG A 333 -10.68 4.92 -22.04
C ARG A 333 -9.19 5.16 -22.25
N THR A 334 -8.38 4.09 -22.27
CA THR A 334 -6.95 4.18 -22.55
C THR A 334 -6.71 4.75 -23.94
N ASP A 335 -7.46 4.30 -24.95
CA ASP A 335 -7.38 4.78 -26.32
C ASP A 335 -7.77 6.26 -26.43
N ALA A 336 -8.86 6.67 -25.81
CA ALA A 336 -9.28 8.08 -25.79
C ALA A 336 -8.23 9.00 -25.13
N LEU A 337 -7.56 8.55 -24.06
CA LEU A 337 -6.49 9.31 -23.41
C LEU A 337 -5.23 9.38 -24.27
N ARG A 338 -4.91 8.29 -24.97
CA ARG A 338 -3.82 8.24 -25.96
C ARG A 338 -4.07 9.22 -27.11
N GLU A 339 -5.29 9.23 -27.68
CA GLU A 339 -5.70 10.16 -28.72
C GLU A 339 -5.66 11.62 -28.25
N ALA A 340 -5.95 11.87 -26.96
CA ALA A 340 -5.81 13.18 -26.33
C ALA A 340 -4.35 13.59 -26.03
N GLY A 341 -3.36 12.77 -26.40
CA GLY A 341 -1.93 13.06 -26.22
C GLY A 341 -1.43 12.86 -24.79
N VAL A 342 -2.16 12.12 -23.94
CA VAL A 342 -1.69 11.78 -22.60
C VAL A 342 -0.70 10.63 -22.69
N PRO A 343 0.47 10.70 -22.01
CA PRO A 343 1.44 9.61 -21.99
C PRO A 343 0.85 8.32 -21.41
N VAL A 344 1.07 7.19 -22.10
CA VAL A 344 0.54 5.87 -21.71
C VAL A 344 1.66 4.83 -21.67
N VAL A 345 1.73 4.12 -20.54
CA VAL A 345 2.44 2.85 -20.38
C VAL A 345 1.41 1.74 -20.52
N ASP A 346 1.40 1.01 -21.62
CA ASP A 346 0.44 -0.07 -21.87
C ASP A 346 1.13 -1.43 -21.66
N ILE A 347 0.58 -2.21 -20.71
CA ILE A 347 1.13 -3.47 -20.26
C ILE A 347 0.05 -4.54 -20.39
N GLU A 348 0.32 -5.56 -21.19
CA GLU A 348 -0.54 -6.72 -21.34
C GLU A 348 0.20 -7.97 -20.90
N LEU A 349 -0.29 -8.61 -19.83
CA LEU A 349 0.23 -9.86 -19.32
C LEU A 349 -0.45 -11.05 -20.01
N ASN A 350 0.32 -12.07 -20.39
CA ASN A 350 -0.25 -13.28 -20.99
C ASN A 350 -0.99 -14.15 -19.96
N GLY A 351 -0.65 -14.01 -18.69
CA GLY A 351 -1.28 -14.76 -17.60
C GLY A 351 -0.84 -14.30 -16.22
N PRO A 352 -1.43 -14.90 -15.17
CA PRO A 352 -1.10 -14.59 -13.78
C PRO A 352 0.35 -14.93 -13.39
N ASP A 353 0.98 -15.85 -14.09
CA ASP A 353 2.36 -16.27 -13.92
C ASP A 353 3.39 -15.19 -14.34
N GLU A 354 2.94 -14.13 -15.01
CA GLU A 354 3.78 -12.98 -15.35
C GLU A 354 3.75 -11.86 -14.29
N LEU A 355 2.91 -11.98 -13.24
CA LEU A 355 2.77 -10.93 -12.23
C LEU A 355 4.05 -10.67 -11.44
N ALA A 356 4.75 -11.71 -11.00
CA ALA A 356 5.99 -11.58 -10.25
C ALA A 356 7.10 -10.95 -11.13
N VAL A 357 7.12 -11.33 -12.40
CA VAL A 357 8.04 -10.82 -13.43
C VAL A 357 7.83 -9.33 -13.65
N GLU A 358 6.57 -8.93 -13.81
CA GLU A 358 6.20 -7.53 -14.00
C GLU A 358 6.57 -6.68 -12.78
N LEU A 359 6.27 -7.17 -11.58
CA LEU A 359 6.62 -6.48 -10.34
C LEU A 359 8.14 -6.30 -10.20
N PHE A 360 8.94 -7.32 -10.52
CA PHE A 360 10.39 -7.23 -10.48
C PHE A 360 10.95 -6.19 -11.46
N LYS A 361 10.40 -6.12 -12.68
CA LYS A 361 10.72 -5.04 -13.64
C LYS A 361 10.46 -3.65 -13.04
N TRP A 362 9.30 -3.47 -12.38
CA TRP A 362 8.97 -2.21 -11.72
C TRP A 362 9.90 -1.89 -10.55
N GLU A 363 10.37 -2.88 -9.81
CA GLU A 363 11.37 -2.69 -8.74
C GLU A 363 12.67 -2.11 -9.31
N ILE A 364 13.20 -2.71 -10.39
CA ILE A 364 14.40 -2.21 -11.08
C ILE A 364 14.17 -0.80 -11.63
N ALA A 365 13.08 -0.60 -12.37
CA ALA A 365 12.76 0.68 -12.98
C ALA A 365 12.60 1.79 -11.93
N THR A 366 11.95 1.51 -10.81
CA THR A 366 11.76 2.48 -9.72
C THR A 366 13.08 2.83 -9.05
N ALA A 367 13.95 1.84 -8.79
CA ALA A 367 15.26 2.09 -8.21
C ALA A 367 16.11 3.00 -9.11
N LEU A 368 16.15 2.74 -10.42
CA LEU A 368 16.85 3.56 -11.41
C LEU A 368 16.23 4.97 -11.57
N SER A 369 14.88 5.08 -11.58
CA SER A 369 14.22 6.39 -11.61
C SER A 369 14.63 7.25 -10.41
N CYS A 370 14.74 6.65 -9.22
CA CYS A 370 15.16 7.36 -8.02
C CYS A 370 16.59 7.91 -8.12
N SER A 371 17.51 7.26 -8.88
CA SER A 371 18.84 7.83 -9.12
C SER A 371 18.78 9.09 -9.95
N LEU A 372 17.97 9.12 -11.00
CA LEU A 372 17.71 10.31 -11.81
C LEU A 372 17.06 11.45 -11.03
N LEU A 373 16.10 11.12 -10.17
CA LEU A 373 15.40 12.07 -9.31
C LEU A 373 16.22 12.51 -8.09
N SER A 374 17.44 11.98 -7.93
CA SER A 374 18.33 12.26 -6.79
C SER A 374 17.66 12.01 -5.43
N VAL A 375 16.98 10.87 -5.29
CA VAL A 375 16.38 10.42 -4.03
C VAL A 375 16.80 9.00 -3.67
N ASN A 376 16.93 8.70 -2.37
CA ASN A 376 17.20 7.35 -1.89
C ASN A 376 15.91 6.54 -1.84
N PRO A 377 15.73 5.47 -2.67
CA PRO A 377 14.50 4.69 -2.71
C PRO A 377 14.26 3.82 -1.48
N PHE A 378 15.28 3.56 -0.68
CA PHE A 378 15.24 2.61 0.43
C PHE A 378 15.02 3.26 1.81
N HIS A 379 14.91 4.57 1.89
CA HIS A 379 14.74 5.31 3.13
C HIS A 379 13.32 5.90 3.24
N ASP A 380 12.70 5.80 4.44
CA ASP A 380 11.34 6.30 4.73
C ASP A 380 11.35 7.23 5.95
N PRO A 381 11.99 8.41 5.85
CA PRO A 381 12.16 9.28 7.00
C PRO A 381 10.83 9.77 7.57
N ASP A 382 9.84 9.94 6.71
CA ASP A 382 8.57 10.56 7.06
C ASP A 382 7.61 9.59 7.77
N ILE A 383 7.75 8.29 7.50
CA ILE A 383 7.00 7.23 8.19
C ILE A 383 7.55 6.98 9.58
N GLN A 384 8.88 7.08 9.75
CA GLN A 384 9.50 6.86 11.05
C GLN A 384 8.99 7.84 12.11
N GLU A 385 8.73 9.09 11.71
CA GLU A 385 8.15 10.10 12.61
C GLU A 385 6.78 9.67 13.16
N SER A 386 5.87 9.17 12.29
CA SER A 386 4.56 8.67 12.73
C SER A 386 4.68 7.49 13.69
N ARG A 387 5.61 6.56 13.43
CA ARG A 387 5.85 5.41 14.31
C ARG A 387 6.33 5.85 15.69
N THR A 388 7.30 6.76 15.76
CA THR A 388 7.79 7.31 17.02
C THR A 388 6.65 7.97 17.81
N ARG A 389 5.77 8.73 17.14
CA ARG A 389 4.60 9.34 17.76
C ARG A 389 3.62 8.29 18.28
N THR A 390 3.35 7.27 17.49
CA THR A 390 2.47 6.17 17.93
C THR A 390 2.99 5.51 19.20
N VAL A 391 4.29 5.20 19.27
CA VAL A 391 4.89 4.60 20.48
C VAL A 391 4.72 5.52 21.70
N GLN A 392 5.02 6.82 21.56
CA GLN A 392 4.83 7.80 22.64
C GLN A 392 3.38 7.88 23.13
N ILE A 393 2.41 7.78 22.22
CA ILE A 393 0.99 7.78 22.56
C ILE A 393 0.62 6.49 23.29
N LEU A 394 1.11 5.33 22.85
CA LEU A 394 0.88 4.04 23.53
C LEU A 394 1.49 4.02 24.94
N GLU A 395 2.69 4.56 25.13
CA GLU A 395 3.30 4.74 26.46
C GLU A 395 2.43 5.61 27.37
N GLN A 396 1.83 6.68 26.84
CA GLN A 396 0.91 7.52 27.62
C GLN A 396 -0.40 6.79 27.95
N ILE A 397 -0.93 5.98 27.02
CA ILE A 397 -2.12 5.17 27.28
C ILE A 397 -1.83 4.15 28.38
N ALA A 398 -0.70 3.45 28.31
CA ALA A 398 -0.29 2.48 29.33
C ALA A 398 -0.16 3.13 30.72
N ALA A 399 0.43 4.34 30.79
CA ALA A 399 0.64 5.05 32.05
C ALA A 399 -0.64 5.67 32.65
N LYS A 400 -1.58 6.15 31.80
CA LYS A 400 -2.73 6.95 32.21
C LYS A 400 -4.08 6.29 31.96
N HIS A 401 -4.09 5.14 31.28
CA HIS A 401 -5.28 4.43 30.80
C HIS A 401 -6.18 5.27 29.87
N GLN A 402 -5.66 6.37 29.35
CA GLN A 402 -6.40 7.28 28.45
C GLN A 402 -5.47 7.81 27.35
N PRO A 403 -5.94 7.86 26.10
CA PRO A 403 -5.17 8.49 25.01
C PRO A 403 -5.08 10.00 25.21
N PRO A 404 -3.97 10.64 24.77
CA PRO A 404 -3.90 12.09 24.71
C PRO A 404 -4.84 12.57 23.59
N ILE A 405 -5.96 13.20 23.99
CA ILE A 405 -6.93 13.71 23.01
C ILE A 405 -6.62 15.18 22.73
N PRO A 406 -6.38 15.57 21.46
CA PRO A 406 -6.26 16.95 21.08
C PRO A 406 -7.53 17.75 21.39
N THR A 407 -7.41 19.07 21.50
CA THR A 407 -8.59 19.93 21.76
C THR A 407 -9.58 19.86 20.59
N VAL A 408 -10.83 19.51 20.89
CA VAL A 408 -11.94 19.53 19.94
C VAL A 408 -12.11 20.95 19.40
N ARG A 409 -12.21 21.11 18.09
CA ARG A 409 -12.44 22.40 17.42
C ARG A 409 -13.91 22.67 17.21
N VAL A 410 -14.63 21.67 16.72
CA VAL A 410 -16.07 21.74 16.47
C VAL A 410 -16.71 20.44 16.93
N ARG A 411 -17.84 20.54 17.60
CA ARG A 411 -18.67 19.39 17.96
C ARG A 411 -20.08 19.62 17.43
N GLU A 412 -20.62 18.64 16.75
CA GLU A 412 -22.00 18.61 16.28
C GLU A 412 -22.54 17.20 16.37
N GLU A 413 -23.51 16.98 17.24
CA GLU A 413 -24.09 15.65 17.55
C GLU A 413 -23.00 14.60 17.85
N GLU A 414 -22.89 13.59 16.96
CA GLU A 414 -21.96 12.45 17.13
C GLU A 414 -20.56 12.71 16.55
N LEU A 415 -20.33 13.89 15.95
CA LEU A 415 -19.08 14.22 15.28
C LEU A 415 -18.27 15.26 16.05
N GLU A 416 -17.00 14.97 16.20
CA GLU A 416 -15.98 15.90 16.69
C GLU A 416 -14.93 16.15 15.63
N LEU A 417 -14.66 17.43 15.33
CA LEU A 417 -13.61 17.84 14.40
C LEU A 417 -12.38 18.30 15.17
N TYR A 418 -11.25 17.75 14.76
CA TYR A 418 -9.92 18.12 15.23
C TYR A 418 -9.09 18.61 14.05
N ALA A 419 -8.21 19.58 14.27
CA ALA A 419 -7.34 20.12 13.24
C ALA A 419 -5.92 20.32 13.79
N GLU A 420 -4.92 20.08 12.95
CA GLU A 420 -3.51 20.21 13.30
C GLU A 420 -2.77 21.23 12.42
N GLY A 421 -1.62 21.67 12.92
CA GLY A 421 -0.71 22.57 12.21
C GLY A 421 -1.39 23.85 11.76
N LYS A 422 -1.17 24.25 10.52
CA LYS A 422 -1.76 25.49 9.95
C LYS A 422 -3.28 25.39 9.78
N THR A 423 -3.82 24.21 9.57
CA THR A 423 -5.28 23.99 9.43
C THR A 423 -6.03 24.41 10.70
N ARG A 424 -5.40 24.14 11.86
CA ARG A 424 -5.95 24.55 13.16
C ARG A 424 -6.18 26.05 13.28
N LEU A 425 -5.32 26.86 12.68
CA LEU A 425 -5.42 28.33 12.74
C LEU A 425 -6.50 28.88 11.78
N GLN A 426 -6.83 28.13 10.74
CA GLN A 426 -7.79 28.56 9.71
C GLN A 426 -9.24 28.21 10.07
N ILE A 427 -9.46 27.17 10.87
CA ILE A 427 -10.80 26.79 11.36
C ILE A 427 -11.11 27.57 12.64
N SER A 428 -11.84 28.67 12.52
CA SER A 428 -12.24 29.55 13.62
C SER A 428 -13.73 29.46 13.98
N THR A 429 -14.53 28.75 13.18
CA THR A 429 -15.97 28.57 13.39
C THR A 429 -16.28 27.43 14.33
N LEU A 430 -17.44 27.47 14.98
CA LEU A 430 -18.02 26.37 15.78
C LEU A 430 -19.05 25.56 14.98
N ASN A 431 -19.31 25.91 13.73
CA ASN A 431 -20.25 25.22 12.85
C ASN A 431 -19.51 24.19 11.99
N MET A 432 -19.95 22.93 11.99
CA MET A 432 -19.30 21.83 11.28
C MET A 432 -19.32 22.03 9.77
N THR A 433 -20.44 22.48 9.21
CA THR A 433 -20.58 22.74 7.77
C THR A 433 -19.59 23.80 7.30
N GLU A 434 -19.45 24.91 8.05
CA GLU A 434 -18.50 25.96 7.71
C GLU A 434 -17.04 25.54 7.93
N ALA A 435 -16.76 24.76 8.97
CA ALA A 435 -15.44 24.22 9.21
C ALA A 435 -14.99 23.33 8.05
N LEU A 436 -15.87 22.47 7.54
CA LEU A 436 -15.59 21.61 6.39
C LEU A 436 -15.45 22.43 5.10
N ARG A 437 -16.26 23.49 4.91
CA ARG A 437 -16.08 24.42 3.78
C ARG A 437 -14.70 25.07 3.80
N THR A 438 -14.31 25.60 4.96
CA THR A 438 -12.98 26.20 5.17
C THR A 438 -11.88 25.18 4.86
N PHE A 439 -12.02 23.97 5.35
CA PHE A 439 -11.07 22.90 5.10
C PHE A 439 -10.96 22.56 3.60
N PHE A 440 -12.07 22.35 2.89
CA PHE A 440 -12.05 22.03 1.47
C PHE A 440 -11.56 23.22 0.60
N ALA A 441 -11.66 24.45 1.09
CA ALA A 441 -11.08 25.63 0.42
C ALA A 441 -9.53 25.60 0.40
N LEU A 442 -8.88 24.83 1.28
CA LEU A 442 -7.42 24.64 1.33
C LEU A 442 -6.88 23.70 0.25
N ARG A 443 -7.74 23.08 -0.55
CA ARG A 443 -7.33 22.16 -1.59
C ARG A 443 -6.44 22.83 -2.64
N HIS A 444 -5.43 22.10 -3.09
CA HIS A 444 -4.64 22.54 -4.24
C HIS A 444 -5.41 22.24 -5.55
N ARG A 445 -5.38 23.14 -6.53
CA ARG A 445 -6.12 23.01 -7.81
C ARG A 445 -5.71 21.77 -8.62
N GLU A 446 -4.45 21.38 -8.55
CA GLU A 446 -3.89 20.17 -9.18
C GLU A 446 -3.57 19.09 -8.14
N GLY A 447 -4.32 19.06 -7.06
CA GLY A 447 -4.05 18.18 -5.93
C GLY A 447 -4.88 16.91 -5.95
N TYR A 448 -5.00 16.33 -4.77
CA TYR A 448 -5.86 15.19 -4.47
C TYR A 448 -6.43 15.33 -3.06
N ILE A 449 -7.52 14.60 -2.81
CA ILE A 449 -8.09 14.45 -1.47
C ILE A 449 -7.85 13.03 -1.00
N ALA A 450 -7.32 12.88 0.22
CA ALA A 450 -7.12 11.57 0.84
C ALA A 450 -8.11 11.38 1.98
N LEU A 451 -8.98 10.39 1.85
CA LEU A 451 -9.85 9.89 2.92
C LEU A 451 -9.11 8.75 3.61
N LEU A 452 -8.81 8.91 4.90
CA LEU A 452 -8.00 8.02 5.70
C LEU A 452 -8.85 7.40 6.83
N PRO A 453 -9.73 6.42 6.51
CA PRO A 453 -10.56 5.79 7.53
C PRO A 453 -9.75 4.81 8.39
N PHE A 454 -9.67 5.07 9.69
CA PHE A 454 -9.27 4.14 10.73
C PHE A 454 -10.53 3.49 11.30
N LEU A 455 -11.21 2.73 10.48
CA LEU A 455 -12.50 2.09 10.71
C LEU A 455 -12.51 0.75 9.99
N SER A 456 -13.31 -0.18 10.47
CA SER A 456 -13.60 -1.42 9.72
C SER A 456 -14.06 -1.09 8.30
N PHE A 457 -13.41 -1.71 7.31
CA PHE A 457 -13.66 -1.43 5.90
C PHE A 457 -14.53 -2.51 5.24
N GLN A 458 -15.61 -2.90 5.95
CA GLN A 458 -16.63 -3.84 5.48
C GLN A 458 -17.42 -3.27 4.28
N GLU A 459 -18.13 -4.13 3.55
CA GLU A 459 -18.77 -3.75 2.28
C GLU A 459 -19.80 -2.61 2.42
N THR A 460 -20.58 -2.59 3.49
CA THR A 460 -21.54 -1.50 3.76
C THR A 460 -20.85 -0.14 3.88
N ARG A 461 -19.78 -0.07 4.66
CA ARG A 461 -18.98 1.15 4.83
C ARG A 461 -18.20 1.52 3.55
N ARG A 462 -17.75 0.52 2.77
CA ARG A 462 -17.13 0.76 1.46
C ARG A 462 -18.08 1.48 0.51
N GLN A 463 -19.37 1.15 0.55
CA GLN A 463 -20.38 1.83 -0.27
C GLN A 463 -20.57 3.29 0.15
N VAL A 464 -20.58 3.59 1.46
CA VAL A 464 -20.60 4.97 1.98
C VAL A 464 -19.40 5.76 1.46
N PHE A 465 -18.19 5.22 1.64
CA PHE A 465 -16.97 5.89 1.17
C PHE A 465 -16.95 6.06 -0.36
N ARG A 466 -17.57 5.15 -1.10
CA ARG A 466 -17.71 5.29 -2.56
C ARG A 466 -18.60 6.48 -2.91
N ARG A 467 -19.75 6.66 -2.25
CA ARG A 467 -20.64 7.82 -2.47
C ARG A 467 -19.94 9.13 -2.10
N ILE A 468 -19.27 9.17 -0.95
CA ILE A 468 -18.49 10.35 -0.52
C ILE A 468 -17.43 10.70 -1.57
N ARG A 469 -16.68 9.70 -2.03
CA ARG A 469 -15.68 9.86 -3.09
C ARG A 469 -16.28 10.47 -4.35
N GLU A 470 -17.35 9.89 -4.87
CA GLU A 470 -18.01 10.33 -6.11
C GLU A 470 -18.49 11.79 -6.01
N ARG A 471 -19.03 12.19 -4.87
CA ARG A 471 -19.43 13.58 -4.62
C ARG A 471 -18.26 14.54 -4.56
N LEU A 472 -17.20 14.20 -3.87
CA LEU A 472 -16.00 15.03 -3.79
C LEU A 472 -15.32 15.17 -5.15
N GLU A 473 -15.21 14.06 -5.91
CA GLU A 473 -14.65 14.05 -7.26
C GLU A 473 -15.48 14.93 -8.21
N SER A 474 -16.82 14.80 -8.21
CA SER A 474 -17.70 15.59 -9.06
C SER A 474 -17.72 17.08 -8.71
N THR A 475 -17.59 17.40 -7.41
CA THR A 475 -17.61 18.81 -6.97
C THR A 475 -16.29 19.53 -7.24
N PHE A 476 -15.17 18.87 -6.99
CA PHE A 476 -13.85 19.54 -7.02
C PHE A 476 -13.02 19.22 -8.27
N GLY A 477 -13.41 18.22 -9.07
CA GLY A 477 -12.61 17.78 -10.22
C GLY A 477 -11.24 17.23 -9.82
N LEU A 478 -11.07 16.76 -8.58
CA LEU A 478 -9.83 16.23 -8.03
C LEU A 478 -9.93 14.74 -7.74
N PRO A 479 -8.84 13.97 -7.91
CA PRO A 479 -8.82 12.56 -7.51
C PRO A 479 -9.03 12.44 -5.99
N VAL A 480 -9.86 11.48 -5.58
CA VAL A 480 -10.07 11.14 -4.17
C VAL A 480 -9.54 9.73 -3.89
N LEU A 481 -8.53 9.65 -3.03
CA LEU A 481 -7.91 8.42 -2.60
C LEU A 481 -8.56 7.94 -1.31
N ILE A 482 -9.09 6.73 -1.28
CA ILE A 482 -9.56 6.09 -0.06
C ILE A 482 -8.51 5.08 0.36
N THR A 483 -7.82 5.35 1.45
CA THR A 483 -6.71 4.52 1.95
C THR A 483 -6.93 4.17 3.43
N PRO A 484 -7.49 2.96 3.71
CA PRO A 484 -7.76 2.54 5.07
C PRO A 484 -6.50 2.45 5.93
N GLY A 485 -6.57 2.99 7.14
CA GLY A 485 -5.56 2.82 8.18
C GLY A 485 -5.82 1.59 9.06
N PRO A 486 -4.78 1.01 9.65
CA PRO A 486 -3.38 1.42 9.59
C PRO A 486 -2.62 0.94 8.34
N ARG A 487 -3.24 0.11 7.49
CA ARG A 487 -2.60 -0.51 6.31
C ARG A 487 -1.77 0.46 5.46
N TYR A 488 -2.28 1.67 5.21
CA TYR A 488 -1.58 2.65 4.36
C TYR A 488 -0.29 3.19 4.99
N LEU A 489 -0.15 3.15 6.32
CA LEU A 489 1.06 3.57 7.02
C LEU A 489 2.28 2.74 6.62
N HIS A 490 2.07 1.48 6.21
CA HIS A 490 3.10 0.55 5.78
C HIS A 490 3.34 0.57 4.26
N GLY A 491 2.71 1.47 3.51
CA GLY A 491 2.81 1.58 2.07
C GLY A 491 2.85 3.03 1.59
N ILE A 492 1.70 3.59 1.22
CA ILE A 492 1.58 4.92 0.62
C ILE A 492 1.76 6.09 1.62
N GLY A 493 1.88 5.83 2.91
CA GLY A 493 2.03 6.90 3.92
C GLY A 493 3.23 7.83 3.67
N GLN A 494 4.30 7.34 3.05
CA GLN A 494 5.45 8.15 2.64
C GLN A 494 5.05 9.21 1.59
N VAL A 495 4.17 8.87 0.64
CA VAL A 495 3.65 9.81 -0.39
C VAL A 495 2.95 11.00 0.27
N TYR A 496 2.13 10.74 1.28
CA TYR A 496 1.33 11.76 1.94
C TYR A 496 2.17 12.77 2.74
N LYS A 497 3.28 12.31 3.26
CA LYS A 497 4.17 13.11 4.12
C LYS A 497 5.35 13.73 3.37
N GLY A 498 6.04 12.92 2.58
CA GLY A 498 7.27 13.30 1.88
C GLY A 498 7.09 13.79 0.45
N GLY A 499 5.95 13.48 -0.19
CA GLY A 499 5.66 13.84 -1.57
C GLY A 499 5.24 15.31 -1.78
N PRO A 500 4.78 15.67 -2.97
CA PRO A 500 4.30 17.01 -3.29
C PRO A 500 3.23 17.53 -2.32
N THR A 501 3.26 18.82 -1.99
CA THR A 501 2.34 19.45 -1.03
C THR A 501 0.95 19.71 -1.63
N LYS A 502 0.43 18.79 -2.40
CA LYS A 502 -0.83 18.89 -3.14
C LYS A 502 -1.99 18.13 -2.50
N GLY A 503 -1.75 17.38 -1.41
CA GLY A 503 -2.76 16.56 -0.72
C GLY A 503 -3.59 17.34 0.29
N LEU A 504 -4.89 17.00 0.39
CA LEU A 504 -5.82 17.42 1.44
C LEU A 504 -6.27 16.17 2.21
N PHE A 505 -6.09 16.13 3.54
CA PHE A 505 -6.19 14.90 4.31
C PHE A 505 -7.34 14.91 5.30
N LEU A 506 -8.25 13.95 5.19
CA LEU A 506 -9.38 13.76 6.08
C LEU A 506 -9.26 12.40 6.77
N LEU A 507 -8.82 12.38 8.03
CA LEU A 507 -8.82 11.21 8.86
C LEU A 507 -10.21 10.97 9.46
N LEU A 508 -10.63 9.72 9.50
CA LEU A 508 -11.91 9.31 10.08
C LEU A 508 -11.64 8.25 11.15
N THR A 509 -12.07 8.53 12.38
CA THR A 509 -11.95 7.63 13.53
C THR A 509 -13.29 7.49 14.21
N ALA A 510 -13.50 6.39 14.93
CA ALA A 510 -14.70 6.19 15.75
C ALA A 510 -14.35 5.48 17.05
N ASP A 511 -15.14 5.71 18.08
CA ASP A 511 -15.11 4.84 19.24
C ASP A 511 -15.64 3.45 18.86
N PRO A 512 -14.95 2.37 19.24
CA PRO A 512 -15.44 1.02 19.00
C PRO A 512 -16.69 0.77 19.88
N VAL A 513 -17.73 0.18 19.29
CA VAL A 513 -18.94 -0.20 20.05
C VAL A 513 -18.60 -1.26 21.12
N ASN A 514 -17.75 -2.19 20.73
CA ASN A 514 -17.22 -3.21 21.62
C ASN A 514 -15.71 -3.32 21.34
N ASP A 515 -14.89 -2.96 22.28
CA ASP A 515 -13.44 -3.06 22.14
C ASP A 515 -12.92 -4.48 22.43
N ILE A 516 -11.70 -4.77 22.04
CA ILE A 516 -11.03 -6.05 22.25
C ILE A 516 -9.72 -5.80 22.96
N VAL A 517 -9.54 -6.45 24.12
CA VAL A 517 -8.29 -6.40 24.89
C VAL A 517 -7.19 -7.15 24.12
N ILE A 518 -6.00 -6.60 24.11
CA ILE A 518 -4.81 -7.27 23.56
C ILE A 518 -4.17 -8.11 24.67
N PRO A 519 -4.02 -9.43 24.48
CA PRO A 519 -3.38 -10.28 25.49
C PRO A 519 -1.95 -9.80 25.79
N GLY A 520 -1.64 -9.59 27.08
CA GLY A 520 -0.31 -9.15 27.52
C GLY A 520 0.04 -7.68 27.28
N ALA A 521 -0.91 -6.85 26.84
CA ALA A 521 -0.72 -5.41 26.67
C ALA A 521 -1.63 -4.59 27.61
N ASP A 522 -1.18 -3.37 27.97
CA ASP A 522 -1.93 -2.42 28.79
C ASP A 522 -2.94 -1.57 28.00
N TYR A 523 -3.26 -1.97 26.80
CA TYR A 523 -4.20 -1.29 25.90
C TYR A 523 -4.94 -2.27 25.00
N SER A 524 -6.05 -1.80 24.46
CA SER A 524 -6.92 -2.55 23.56
C SER A 524 -6.57 -2.33 22.09
N PHE A 525 -7.17 -3.11 21.18
CA PHE A 525 -7.06 -2.90 19.75
C PHE A 525 -7.65 -1.56 19.28
N GLY A 526 -8.75 -1.11 19.89
CA GLY A 526 -9.32 0.22 19.64
C GLY A 526 -8.36 1.34 20.02
N GLN A 527 -7.70 1.21 21.18
CA GLN A 527 -6.69 2.18 21.63
C GLN A 527 -5.44 2.14 20.75
N LEU A 528 -4.97 0.97 20.33
CA LEU A 528 -3.86 0.82 19.38
C LEU A 528 -4.19 1.51 18.05
N GLN A 529 -5.37 1.27 17.50
CA GLN A 529 -5.81 1.88 16.25
C GLN A 529 -5.91 3.41 16.38
N LEU A 530 -6.44 3.91 17.50
CA LEU A 530 -6.50 5.35 17.77
C LEU A 530 -5.10 5.95 17.90
N ALA A 531 -4.17 5.28 18.58
CA ALA A 531 -2.78 5.74 18.69
C ALA A 531 -2.09 5.86 17.34
N LEU A 532 -2.29 4.89 16.44
CA LEU A 532 -1.80 4.93 15.06
C LEU A 532 -2.40 6.10 14.27
N ALA A 533 -3.71 6.34 14.42
CA ALA A 533 -4.39 7.46 13.78
C ALA A 533 -3.90 8.82 14.29
N LEU A 534 -3.74 8.98 15.60
CA LEU A 534 -3.23 10.21 16.22
C LEU A 534 -1.77 10.48 15.85
N GLY A 535 -0.92 9.46 15.88
CA GLY A 535 0.50 9.59 15.48
C GLY A 535 0.64 10.05 14.03
N ASP A 536 -0.23 9.57 13.14
CA ASP A 536 -0.25 9.99 11.74
C ASP A 536 -0.82 11.39 11.55
N PHE A 537 -1.91 11.72 12.26
CA PHE A 537 -2.54 13.03 12.26
C PHE A 537 -1.57 14.14 12.68
N GLU A 538 -0.85 13.95 13.78
CA GLU A 538 0.18 14.88 14.26
C GLU A 538 1.33 15.02 13.26
N SER A 539 1.81 13.90 12.68
CA SER A 539 2.90 13.91 11.71
C SER A 539 2.52 14.69 10.44
N LEU A 540 1.29 14.52 9.91
CA LEU A 540 0.79 15.29 8.78
C LEU A 540 0.73 16.80 9.11
N GLY A 541 0.22 17.16 10.29
CA GLY A 541 0.13 18.54 10.75
C GLY A 541 1.50 19.22 10.88
N ARG A 542 2.51 18.55 11.47
CA ARG A 542 3.90 19.02 11.58
C ARG A 542 4.54 19.27 10.24
N ARG A 543 4.23 18.42 9.25
CA ARG A 543 4.68 18.57 7.86
C ARG A 543 3.87 19.58 7.06
N ARG A 544 3.07 20.39 7.74
CA ARG A 544 2.27 21.47 7.16
C ARG A 544 1.27 20.97 6.10
N ARG A 545 0.86 19.70 6.19
CA ARG A 545 -0.20 19.16 5.34
C ARG A 545 -1.56 19.65 5.85
N PRO A 546 -2.45 20.15 4.98
CA PRO A 546 -3.82 20.45 5.40
C PRO A 546 -4.52 19.18 5.86
N VAL A 547 -4.79 19.08 7.17
CA VAL A 547 -5.33 17.86 7.78
C VAL A 547 -6.37 18.18 8.84
N ILE A 548 -7.48 17.43 8.80
CA ILE A 548 -8.45 17.32 9.89
C ILE A 548 -8.70 15.87 10.24
N ARG A 549 -9.15 15.65 11.47
CA ARG A 549 -9.67 14.37 11.92
C ARG A 549 -11.12 14.55 12.35
N LEU A 550 -12.02 13.77 11.79
CA LEU A 550 -13.41 13.64 12.24
C LEU A 550 -13.52 12.36 13.07
N HIS A 551 -13.94 12.52 14.30
CA HIS A 551 -14.13 11.42 15.23
C HIS A 551 -15.62 11.22 15.50
N MET A 552 -16.05 9.96 15.50
CA MET A 552 -17.43 9.52 15.68
C MET A 552 -17.58 8.93 17.08
N THR A 553 -18.14 9.71 18.02
CA THR A 553 -18.19 9.39 19.45
C THR A 553 -19.11 8.23 19.83
N ARG A 554 -20.05 7.85 18.94
CA ARG A 554 -20.97 6.71 19.15
C ARG A 554 -20.87 5.64 18.06
N GLY A 555 -19.64 5.47 17.55
CA GLY A 555 -19.35 4.47 16.53
C GLY A 555 -19.66 4.92 15.10
N ALA A 556 -19.06 4.21 14.14
CA ALA A 556 -19.13 4.54 12.74
C ALA A 556 -20.55 4.42 12.15
N GLU A 557 -21.39 3.52 12.69
CA GLU A 557 -22.75 3.29 12.20
C GLU A 557 -23.65 4.52 12.35
N LYS A 558 -23.43 5.31 13.41
CA LYS A 558 -24.16 6.57 13.65
C LYS A 558 -23.47 7.76 12.99
N GLY A 559 -22.14 7.82 13.08
CA GLY A 559 -21.39 8.97 12.60
C GLY A 559 -21.28 9.09 11.09
N LEU A 560 -21.20 7.97 10.34
CA LEU A 560 -21.09 8.03 8.88
C LEU A 560 -22.32 8.61 8.18
N PRO A 561 -23.57 8.24 8.52
CA PRO A 561 -24.76 8.88 7.94
C PRO A 561 -24.82 10.38 8.22
N GLN A 562 -24.43 10.81 9.45
CA GLN A 562 -24.37 12.21 9.81
C GLN A 562 -23.32 12.95 8.95
N LEU A 563 -22.13 12.36 8.77
CA LEU A 563 -21.09 12.89 7.90
C LEU A 563 -21.59 13.04 6.45
N GLU A 564 -22.28 12.03 5.88
CA GLU A 564 -22.86 12.14 4.54
C GLU A 564 -23.85 13.31 4.45
N SER A 565 -24.74 13.48 5.43
CA SER A 565 -25.70 14.60 5.50
C SER A 565 -25.02 15.96 5.55
N ILE A 566 -23.96 16.11 6.33
CA ILE A 566 -23.20 17.36 6.41
C ILE A 566 -22.46 17.63 5.10
N LEU A 567 -21.84 16.61 4.52
CA LEU A 567 -21.17 16.74 3.22
C LEU A 567 -22.15 17.16 2.12
N ASP A 568 -23.40 16.69 2.15
CA ASP A 568 -24.44 17.14 1.20
C ASP A 568 -24.69 18.64 1.31
N LYS A 569 -24.78 19.18 2.53
CA LYS A 569 -24.93 20.62 2.77
C LYS A 569 -23.68 21.40 2.34
N VAL A 570 -22.49 20.86 2.60
CA VAL A 570 -21.21 21.48 2.22
C VAL A 570 -21.06 21.57 0.70
N LEU A 571 -21.36 20.46 -0.01
CA LEU A 571 -21.08 20.31 -1.45
C LEU A 571 -22.25 20.77 -2.34
N GLY A 572 -23.48 20.87 -1.80
CA GLY A 572 -24.67 21.26 -2.56
C GLY A 572 -24.80 22.74 -2.88
N GLU A 573 -24.00 23.61 -2.25
CA GLU A 573 -24.04 25.05 -2.54
C GLU A 573 -23.14 25.41 -3.73
N ARG A 574 -23.70 26.13 -4.72
CA ARG A 574 -23.05 26.57 -5.98
C ARG A 574 -21.75 27.37 -5.82
N ARG A 575 -21.38 27.82 -4.62
CA ARG A 575 -20.20 28.66 -4.35
C ARG A 575 -18.85 28.00 -4.61
N PHE A 576 -18.76 26.69 -4.71
CA PHE A 576 -17.51 25.97 -5.01
C PHE A 576 -17.20 25.82 -6.51
N LEU A 577 -18.13 26.20 -7.40
CA LEU A 577 -17.97 26.05 -8.85
C LEU A 577 -17.22 27.20 -9.51
N THR A 578 -16.88 28.26 -8.79
CA THR A 578 -16.35 29.54 -9.36
C THR A 578 -15.01 30.01 -8.78
N ALA A 579 -14.24 29.13 -8.09
CA ALA A 579 -12.93 29.52 -7.55
C ALA A 579 -11.76 28.76 -8.22
#